data_fad606b7cde8168cddc71b64814d5011
#
_entry.id   fad606b7cde8168cddc71b64814d5011
#
_cell.length_a   1.000
_cell.length_b   1.000
_cell.length_c   1.000
_cell.angle_alpha   90.00
_cell.angle_beta   90.00
_cell.angle_gamma   90.00
#
_symmetry.space_group_name_H-M   'P 1'
#
loop_
_entity.id
_entity.type
_entity.pdbx_description
1 polymer ?
#
loop_
_entity_poly.entity_id
_entity_poly.type
_entity_poly.pdbx_seq_one_letter_code
_entity_poly.pdbx_strand_id
1 'polypeptide(L)'
;MKQRLRPFLAISIVVTLTFGAAFAQQHGSAAEAKQMVQEALAYVAKVGPEKAFADFSAPGGKWHNKDIYLFCYKSDGTCVCQGDNRVLLGKNLIDFRYADGQTHIKDMVDIANSKGSGWIDYPWPHPQTKKLEAKRAWVAL
;
A
#
# COMPACT_ATOMS: atom_id res chain seq x y z
N MET A 1 -76.46 12.82 25.03
CA MET A 1 -75.51 11.81 24.54
C MET A 1 -74.12 12.43 24.49
N LYS A 2 -73.23 12.03 25.37
CA LYS A 2 -71.86 12.52 25.41
C LYS A 2 -70.97 11.55 24.62
N GLN A 3 -70.56 11.92 23.40
CA GLN A 3 -69.52 11.20 22.64
C GLN A 3 -68.16 11.47 23.27
N ARG A 4 -67.52 10.42 23.75
CA ARG A 4 -66.12 10.46 24.22
C ARG A 4 -65.20 10.32 23.00
N LEU A 5 -64.52 11.41 22.66
CA LEU A 5 -63.41 11.34 21.73
C LEU A 5 -62.26 10.52 22.35
N ARG A 6 -61.87 9.44 21.67
CA ARG A 6 -60.65 8.67 21.96
C ARG A 6 -59.46 9.38 21.32
N PRO A 7 -58.38 9.67 22.05
CA PRO A 7 -57.20 10.23 21.43
C PRO A 7 -56.49 9.14 20.60
N PHE A 8 -56.32 9.40 19.32
CA PHE A 8 -55.44 8.61 18.47
C PHE A 8 -53.99 8.92 18.86
N LEU A 9 -53.28 7.90 19.38
CA LEU A 9 -51.86 7.97 19.65
C LEU A 9 -51.13 7.71 18.34
N ALA A 10 -50.62 8.76 17.71
CA ALA A 10 -49.75 8.63 16.54
C ALA A 10 -48.34 8.22 17.02
N ILE A 11 -47.99 6.95 16.85
CA ILE A 11 -46.62 6.48 17.07
C ILE A 11 -45.78 6.83 15.84
N SER A 12 -45.01 7.90 15.94
CA SER A 12 -43.98 8.23 14.94
C SER A 12 -42.77 7.34 15.16
N ILE A 13 -42.61 6.32 14.32
CA ILE A 13 -41.37 5.53 14.26
C ILE A 13 -40.32 6.37 13.55
N VAL A 14 -39.43 7.00 14.31
CA VAL A 14 -38.21 7.64 13.75
C VAL A 14 -37.23 6.52 13.42
N VAL A 15 -37.18 6.13 12.16
CA VAL A 15 -36.11 5.28 11.63
C VAL A 15 -34.88 6.14 11.50
N THR A 16 -34.01 6.11 12.50
CA THR A 16 -32.66 6.66 12.38
C THR A 16 -31.84 5.73 11.46
N LEU A 17 -31.74 6.11 10.18
CA LEU A 17 -30.76 5.55 9.28
C LEU A 17 -29.38 6.01 9.79
N THR A 18 -28.74 5.16 10.59
CA THR A 18 -27.31 5.30 10.83
C THR A 18 -26.60 4.97 9.51
N PHE A 19 -26.25 6.02 8.76
CA PHE A 19 -25.24 5.91 7.72
C PHE A 19 -23.95 5.55 8.44
N GLY A 20 -23.65 4.28 8.55
CA GLY A 20 -22.31 3.81 8.80
C GLY A 20 -21.47 4.33 7.66
N ALA A 21 -20.65 5.36 7.90
CA ALA A 21 -19.59 5.72 6.99
C ALA A 21 -18.67 4.49 6.91
N ALA A 22 -18.90 3.64 5.91
CA ALA A 22 -17.90 2.69 5.48
C ALA A 22 -16.72 3.58 5.08
N PHE A 23 -15.67 3.61 5.91
CA PHE A 23 -14.39 4.14 5.51
C PHE A 23 -13.95 3.27 4.35
N ALA A 24 -14.28 3.70 3.13
CA ALA A 24 -13.75 3.11 1.93
C ALA A 24 -12.22 3.22 2.06
N GLN A 25 -11.57 2.09 2.14
CA GLN A 25 -10.13 2.01 2.24
C GLN A 25 -9.56 2.71 1.01
N GLN A 26 -8.86 3.83 1.22
CA GLN A 26 -8.32 4.61 0.13
C GLN A 26 -7.11 3.89 -0.44
N HIS A 27 -7.29 3.29 -1.61
CA HIS A 27 -6.18 2.77 -2.39
C HIS A 27 -5.51 3.90 -3.18
N GLY A 28 -4.20 3.82 -3.30
CA GLY A 28 -3.46 4.67 -4.21
C GLY A 28 -3.64 4.23 -5.66
N SER A 29 -3.54 5.18 -6.59
CA SER A 29 -3.59 4.91 -8.02
C SER A 29 -2.22 4.48 -8.58
N ALA A 30 -2.23 3.81 -9.74
CA ALA A 30 -1.01 3.47 -10.47
C ALA A 30 -0.17 4.72 -10.83
N ALA A 31 -0.83 5.83 -11.14
CA ALA A 31 -0.15 7.10 -11.42
C ALA A 31 0.58 7.64 -10.18
N GLU A 32 -0.06 7.61 -9.01
CA GLU A 32 0.55 8.03 -7.73
C GLU A 32 1.74 7.13 -7.36
N ALA A 33 1.63 5.82 -7.56
CA ALA A 33 2.72 4.87 -7.29
C ALA A 33 3.93 5.15 -8.20
N LYS A 34 3.71 5.32 -9.50
CA LYS A 34 4.76 5.65 -10.47
C LYS A 34 5.42 6.99 -10.15
N GLN A 35 4.63 8.01 -9.83
CA GLN A 35 5.14 9.32 -9.46
C GLN A 35 6.01 9.24 -8.20
N MET A 36 5.58 8.51 -7.16
CA MET A 36 6.37 8.33 -5.94
C MET A 36 7.73 7.70 -6.22
N VAL A 37 7.82 6.70 -7.10
CA VAL A 37 9.11 6.09 -7.49
C VAL A 37 9.99 7.10 -8.23
N GLN A 38 9.44 7.90 -9.15
CA GLN A 38 10.20 8.93 -9.87
C GLN A 38 10.76 9.99 -8.92
N GLU A 39 9.95 10.45 -7.96
CA GLU A 39 10.40 11.38 -6.92
C GLU A 39 11.45 10.74 -6.01
N ALA A 40 11.32 9.46 -5.68
CA ALA A 40 12.27 8.71 -4.86
C ALA A 40 13.64 8.60 -5.56
N LEU A 41 13.67 8.30 -6.85
CA LEU A 41 14.93 8.26 -7.63
C LEU A 41 15.63 9.63 -7.65
N ALA A 42 14.86 10.72 -7.86
CA ALA A 42 15.41 12.07 -7.79
C ALA A 42 15.91 12.41 -6.38
N TYR A 43 15.23 11.94 -5.35
CA TYR A 43 15.63 12.14 -3.96
C TYR A 43 16.93 11.38 -3.63
N VAL A 44 17.07 10.13 -4.06
CA VAL A 44 18.33 9.35 -3.93
C VAL A 44 19.50 10.10 -4.58
N ALA A 45 19.31 10.62 -5.79
CA ALA A 45 20.34 11.39 -6.48
C ALA A 45 20.74 12.68 -5.72
N LYS A 46 19.80 13.28 -4.99
CA LYS A 46 20.03 14.52 -4.24
C LYS A 46 20.71 14.31 -2.88
N VAL A 47 20.31 13.31 -2.11
CA VAL A 47 20.72 13.15 -0.70
C VAL A 47 21.64 11.95 -0.47
N GLY A 48 21.82 11.11 -1.47
CA GLY A 48 22.53 9.84 -1.40
C GLY A 48 21.65 8.67 -0.94
N PRO A 49 22.04 7.43 -1.28
CA PRO A 49 21.22 6.25 -1.04
C PRO A 49 21.02 5.96 0.44
N GLU A 50 22.05 6.11 1.27
CA GLU A 50 21.95 5.80 2.70
C GLU A 50 20.87 6.61 3.41
N LYS A 51 20.90 7.94 3.24
CA LYS A 51 19.88 8.82 3.80
C LYS A 51 18.51 8.56 3.19
N ALA A 52 18.43 8.43 1.89
CA ALA A 52 17.16 8.20 1.19
C ALA A 52 16.48 6.91 1.68
N PHE A 53 17.22 5.81 1.77
CA PHE A 53 16.67 4.51 2.21
C PHE A 53 16.21 4.53 3.66
N ALA A 54 16.90 5.27 4.54
CA ALA A 54 16.43 5.50 5.90
C ALA A 54 15.11 6.27 5.93
N ASP A 55 14.99 7.34 5.14
CA ASP A 55 13.78 8.15 5.05
C ASP A 55 12.60 7.36 4.44
N PHE A 56 12.85 6.52 3.42
CA PHE A 56 11.83 5.67 2.79
C PHE A 56 11.29 4.59 3.74
N SER A 57 12.13 4.15 4.69
CA SER A 57 11.76 3.13 5.67
C SER A 57 11.18 3.72 6.95
N ALA A 58 11.19 5.05 7.12
CA ALA A 58 10.62 5.70 8.28
C ALA A 58 9.08 5.60 8.27
N PRO A 59 8.45 5.31 9.42
CA PRO A 59 7.00 5.23 9.49
C PRO A 59 6.37 6.61 9.27
N GLY A 60 5.33 6.65 8.45
CA GLY A 60 4.63 7.89 8.08
C GLY A 60 5.44 8.77 7.12
N GLY A 61 5.02 10.01 6.95
CA GLY A 61 5.67 10.97 6.06
C GLY A 61 5.28 10.79 4.59
N LYS A 62 5.97 11.53 3.72
CA LYS A 62 5.59 11.63 2.30
C LYS A 62 5.83 10.35 1.49
N TRP A 63 6.64 9.43 1.98
CA TRP A 63 6.99 8.18 1.33
C TRP A 63 6.03 7.01 1.65
N HIS A 64 4.96 7.33 2.38
CA HIS A 64 3.87 6.42 2.67
C HIS A 64 2.56 7.17 2.54
N ASN A 65 1.82 6.93 1.48
CA ASN A 65 0.56 7.61 1.18
C ASN A 65 -0.54 6.60 0.86
N LYS A 66 -1.63 6.61 1.63
CA LYS A 66 -2.70 5.61 1.54
C LYS A 66 -2.14 4.20 1.78
N ASP A 67 -2.21 3.31 0.79
CA ASP A 67 -1.61 1.97 0.79
C ASP A 67 -0.35 1.87 -0.10
N ILE A 68 0.15 3.01 -0.58
CA ILE A 68 1.39 3.10 -1.37
C ILE A 68 2.58 3.36 -0.43
N TYR A 69 3.63 2.59 -0.61
CA TYR A 69 4.91 2.75 0.09
C TYR A 69 6.08 2.31 -0.80
N LEU A 70 7.28 2.73 -0.43
CA LEU A 70 8.49 2.35 -1.13
C LEU A 70 9.12 1.09 -0.55
N PHE A 71 9.71 0.29 -1.42
CA PHE A 71 10.65 -0.76 -1.08
C PHE A 71 11.85 -0.72 -2.04
N CYS A 72 13.02 -1.09 -1.57
CA CYS A 72 14.24 -1.08 -2.35
C CYS A 72 15.01 -2.38 -2.15
N TYR A 73 15.45 -2.96 -3.26
CA TYR A 73 16.29 -4.15 -3.27
C TYR A 73 17.56 -3.87 -4.07
N LYS A 74 18.69 -4.42 -3.61
CA LYS A 74 19.89 -4.54 -4.42
C LYS A 74 19.66 -5.58 -5.52
N SER A 75 20.54 -5.58 -6.53
CA SER A 75 20.49 -6.59 -7.61
C SER A 75 20.62 -8.03 -7.12
N ASP A 76 21.21 -8.25 -5.94
CA ASP A 76 21.29 -9.56 -5.30
C ASP A 76 20.01 -9.96 -4.51
N GLY A 77 19.00 -9.08 -4.45
CA GLY A 77 17.76 -9.28 -3.71
C GLY A 77 17.80 -8.87 -2.24
N THR A 78 18.86 -8.21 -1.77
CA THR A 78 18.93 -7.71 -0.41
C THR A 78 18.04 -6.47 -0.24
N CYS A 79 17.12 -6.50 0.73
CA CYS A 79 16.22 -5.41 1.04
C CYS A 79 16.98 -4.27 1.77
N VAL A 80 17.00 -3.09 1.20
CA VAL A 80 17.69 -1.91 1.76
C VAL A 80 16.74 -0.78 2.15
N CYS A 81 15.50 -0.79 1.70
CA CYS A 81 14.44 0.06 2.22
C CYS A 81 13.09 -0.67 2.22
N GLN A 82 12.24 -0.38 3.20
CA GLN A 82 10.91 -0.99 3.31
C GLN A 82 9.97 -0.12 4.14
N GLY A 83 8.97 0.47 3.48
CA GLY A 83 8.02 1.40 4.10
C GLY A 83 6.90 0.74 4.90
N ASP A 84 6.61 -0.53 4.66
CA ASP A 84 5.53 -1.24 5.36
C ASP A 84 6.06 -2.22 6.43
N ASN A 85 6.93 -3.14 6.04
CA ASN A 85 7.43 -4.20 6.92
C ASN A 85 8.95 -4.12 7.12
N ARG A 86 9.37 -3.34 8.11
CA ARG A 86 10.80 -3.12 8.41
C ARG A 86 11.56 -4.38 8.85
N VAL A 87 10.88 -5.45 9.23
CA VAL A 87 11.50 -6.75 9.55
C VAL A 87 12.24 -7.33 8.34
N LEU A 88 11.91 -6.90 7.13
CA LEU A 88 12.57 -7.34 5.90
C LEU A 88 13.91 -6.67 5.64
N LEU A 89 14.21 -5.54 6.29
CA LEU A 89 15.47 -4.81 6.10
C LEU A 89 16.69 -5.71 6.37
N GLY A 90 17.64 -5.67 5.43
CA GLY A 90 18.87 -6.46 5.47
C GLY A 90 18.72 -7.92 5.06
N LYS A 91 17.51 -8.40 4.82
CA LYS A 91 17.29 -9.78 4.37
C LYS A 91 17.47 -9.89 2.85
N ASN A 92 18.09 -10.97 2.41
CA ASN A 92 18.10 -11.34 0.99
C ASN A 92 16.82 -12.12 0.68
N LEU A 93 16.03 -11.62 -0.25
CA LEU A 93 14.72 -12.15 -0.61
C LEU A 93 14.65 -12.61 -2.07
N ILE A 94 15.80 -12.79 -2.75
CA ILE A 94 15.83 -13.15 -4.18
C ILE A 94 15.08 -14.45 -4.46
N ASP A 95 15.22 -15.44 -3.56
CA ASP A 95 14.56 -16.74 -3.66
C ASP A 95 13.29 -16.84 -2.82
N PHE A 96 12.83 -15.73 -2.23
CA PHE A 96 11.60 -15.72 -1.45
C PHE A 96 10.40 -16.06 -2.32
N ARG A 97 9.64 -17.09 -1.90
CA ARG A 97 8.43 -17.50 -2.60
C ARG A 97 7.21 -16.87 -1.98
N TYR A 98 6.46 -16.20 -2.83
CA TYR A 98 5.18 -15.59 -2.48
C TYR A 98 4.07 -16.66 -2.37
N ALA A 99 2.86 -16.25 -1.97
CA ALA A 99 1.73 -17.16 -1.78
C ALA A 99 1.32 -17.91 -3.06
N ASP A 100 1.63 -17.37 -4.23
CA ASP A 100 1.45 -18.00 -5.53
C ASP A 100 2.60 -18.93 -5.95
N GLY A 101 3.60 -19.10 -5.09
CA GLY A 101 4.78 -19.93 -5.33
C GLY A 101 5.86 -19.29 -6.21
N GLN A 102 5.66 -18.04 -6.67
CA GLN A 102 6.60 -17.33 -7.54
C GLN A 102 7.65 -16.55 -6.75
N THR A 103 8.76 -16.22 -7.40
CA THR A 103 9.88 -15.43 -6.86
C THR A 103 9.80 -14.00 -7.38
N HIS A 104 8.79 -13.24 -6.98
CA HIS A 104 8.52 -11.90 -7.52
C HIS A 104 9.63 -10.88 -7.28
N ILE A 105 10.44 -11.01 -6.23
CA ILE A 105 11.62 -10.14 -6.03
C ILE A 105 12.62 -10.34 -7.16
N LYS A 106 12.87 -11.59 -7.56
CA LYS A 106 13.73 -11.88 -8.71
C LYS A 106 13.17 -11.27 -9.98
N ASP A 107 11.87 -11.40 -10.22
CA ASP A 107 11.22 -10.82 -11.39
C ASP A 107 11.30 -9.28 -11.39
N MET A 108 11.19 -8.63 -10.24
CA MET A 108 11.37 -7.17 -10.09
C MET A 108 12.80 -6.75 -10.45
N VAL A 109 13.80 -7.48 -9.95
CA VAL A 109 15.21 -7.24 -10.27
C VAL A 109 15.47 -7.44 -11.77
N ASP A 110 14.92 -8.49 -12.36
CA ASP A 110 15.07 -8.78 -13.79
C ASP A 110 14.41 -7.70 -14.66
N ILE A 111 13.23 -7.19 -14.28
CA ILE A 111 12.57 -6.07 -14.98
C ILE A 111 13.44 -4.81 -14.92
N ALA A 112 13.92 -4.44 -13.74
CA ALA A 112 14.75 -3.25 -13.57
C ALA A 112 16.04 -3.34 -14.40
N ASN A 113 16.75 -4.47 -14.33
CA ASN A 113 18.02 -4.66 -15.04
C ASN A 113 17.87 -4.78 -16.56
N SER A 114 16.79 -5.41 -17.06
CA SER A 114 16.61 -5.66 -18.49
C SER A 114 15.90 -4.53 -19.23
N LYS A 115 14.96 -3.84 -18.56
CA LYS A 115 14.08 -2.83 -19.15
C LYS A 115 14.25 -1.44 -18.55
N GLY A 116 15.01 -1.31 -17.46
CA GLY A 116 15.15 -0.08 -16.67
C GLY A 116 13.95 0.21 -15.78
N SER A 117 12.73 -0.14 -16.20
CA SER A 117 11.51 0.00 -15.40
C SER A 117 10.36 -0.85 -15.95
N GLY A 118 9.34 -1.08 -15.11
CA GLY A 118 8.13 -1.79 -15.53
C GLY A 118 7.16 -2.04 -14.38
N TRP A 119 5.97 -2.52 -14.74
CA TRP A 119 4.96 -2.96 -13.79
C TRP A 119 5.07 -4.45 -13.51
N ILE A 120 4.79 -4.82 -12.26
CA ILE A 120 4.62 -6.21 -11.83
C ILE A 120 3.44 -6.33 -10.90
N ASP A 121 2.65 -7.40 -11.07
CA ASP A 121 1.57 -7.79 -10.16
C ASP A 121 2.03 -8.95 -9.28
N TYR A 122 1.71 -8.90 -7.98
CA TYR A 122 2.12 -9.92 -7.01
C TYR A 122 1.16 -9.95 -5.81
N PRO A 123 1.00 -11.10 -5.13
CA PRO A 123 0.21 -11.18 -3.90
C PRO A 123 1.01 -10.68 -2.70
N TRP A 124 0.44 -9.79 -1.91
CA TRP A 124 1.06 -9.28 -0.70
C TRP A 124 0.03 -8.92 0.37
N PRO A 125 0.33 -9.09 1.67
CA PRO A 125 -0.57 -8.65 2.72
C PRO A 125 -0.80 -7.13 2.66
N HIS A 126 -2.06 -6.73 2.75
CA HIS A 126 -2.40 -5.31 2.82
C HIS A 126 -1.82 -4.69 4.10
N PRO A 127 -1.20 -3.50 4.06
CA PRO A 127 -0.52 -2.90 5.22
C PRO A 127 -1.39 -2.79 6.47
N GLN A 128 -2.65 -2.45 6.30
CA GLN A 128 -3.59 -2.22 7.40
C GLN A 128 -4.38 -3.48 7.79
N THR A 129 -4.99 -4.17 6.82
CA THR A 129 -5.88 -5.32 7.10
C THR A 129 -5.14 -6.64 7.29
N LYS A 130 -3.88 -6.71 6.82
CA LYS A 130 -3.04 -7.93 6.77
C LYS A 130 -3.64 -9.07 5.92
N LYS A 131 -4.74 -8.82 5.22
CA LYS A 131 -5.31 -9.78 4.27
C LYS A 131 -4.46 -9.81 3.00
N LEU A 132 -4.29 -11.01 2.43
CA LEU A 132 -3.59 -11.19 1.17
C LEU A 132 -4.40 -10.56 0.03
N GLU A 133 -3.79 -9.66 -0.72
CA GLU A 133 -4.40 -8.95 -1.83
C GLU A 133 -3.46 -8.92 -3.04
N ALA A 134 -4.03 -8.77 -4.23
CA ALA A 134 -3.26 -8.47 -5.42
C ALA A 134 -2.68 -7.05 -5.30
N LYS A 135 -1.36 -6.95 -5.36
CA LYS A 135 -0.61 -5.69 -5.37
C LYS A 135 0.01 -5.47 -6.73
N ARG A 136 0.22 -4.22 -7.07
CA ARG A 136 0.96 -3.81 -8.25
C ARG A 136 2.08 -2.88 -7.85
N ALA A 137 3.29 -3.11 -8.36
CA ALA A 137 4.42 -2.24 -8.16
C ALA A 137 4.95 -1.68 -9.48
N TRP A 138 5.34 -0.41 -9.48
CA TRP A 138 6.23 0.16 -10.47
C TRP A 138 7.65 -0.01 -9.98
N VAL A 139 8.46 -0.77 -10.71
CA VAL A 139 9.88 -0.95 -10.43
C VAL A 139 10.69 -0.12 -11.40
N ALA A 140 11.77 0.48 -10.91
CA ALA A 140 12.70 1.27 -11.71
C ALA A 140 14.11 1.21 -11.09
N LEU A 141 15.12 1.38 -11.95
CA LEU A 141 16.54 1.40 -11.58
C LEU A 141 17.03 2.83 -11.41
#